data_4b659506087d1b76351d67831913b98a
#
_entry.id   4b659506087d1b76351d67831913b98a
#
_cell.length_a   1.000
_cell.length_b   1.000
_cell.length_c   1.000
_cell.angle_alpha   90.00
_cell.angle_beta   90.00
_cell.angle_gamma   90.00
#
_symmetry.space_group_name_H-M   'P 1'
#
loop_
_entity.id
_entity.type
_entity.pdbx_description
1 polymer ?
#
loop_
_entity_poly.entity_id
_entity_poly.type
_entity_poly.pdbx_seq_one_letter_code
_entity_poly.pdbx_strand_id
1 'polypeptide(L)'
;MKQLAYATIALLIPGGIASANQINTGGAQGAYHTTFCPALETQLSRAKFDHKCTPSEGTADNMSRVAADPRQIGYGQLDIFALEAPALGGAKTFTKLRGDDVRECVFAVTRNREITNFGDIAVNAPRLRFILPPKTSGSAGTFRFLQQADTEGVAKAKSVENVANADEAIKLALSADDTVAFFVQFPDPNNARFKTIQAQGGHLVPVLDRAILRQQIDGQKVYFAQETQVLNAKWMKSGQKVVTACTPLVLFTGTPDRVTNDKARQDHKDMIATVQALKVDALLPREGLFSKVWRRTRELSGQSVEKLVQISETAREKAQPMMERAKELGGEAMEKAREAAEKAKEAAKKAMEPTPTEPPKPQ
;
A
#
# COMPACT_ATOMS: atom_id res chain seq x y z
N MET A 1 75.10 32.30 14.99
CA MET A 1 73.74 32.82 14.75
C MET A 1 72.86 31.68 14.23
N LYS A 2 71.95 31.12 15.09
CA LYS A 2 71.04 30.06 14.74
C LYS A 2 69.67 30.69 14.50
N GLN A 3 69.14 30.63 13.26
CA GLN A 3 67.76 31.03 12.94
C GLN A 3 66.79 29.93 13.29
N LEU A 4 65.87 30.19 14.17
CA LEU A 4 64.73 29.38 14.46
C LEU A 4 63.63 29.67 13.42
N ALA A 5 63.29 28.70 12.58
CA ALA A 5 62.12 28.75 11.69
C ALA A 5 60.88 28.36 12.48
N TYR A 6 59.95 29.26 12.66
CA TYR A 6 58.61 28.95 13.17
C TYR A 6 57.72 28.38 12.04
N ALA A 7 57.40 27.10 12.13
CA ALA A 7 56.40 26.47 11.24
C ALA A 7 55.01 26.76 11.78
N THR A 8 54.24 27.58 11.07
CA THR A 8 52.83 27.85 11.36
C THR A 8 51.99 26.66 10.84
N ILE A 9 51.50 25.81 11.72
CA ILE A 9 50.56 24.77 11.38
C ILE A 9 49.18 25.43 11.24
N ALA A 10 48.71 25.60 10.03
CA ALA A 10 47.31 25.98 9.74
C ALA A 10 46.39 24.77 10.05
N LEU A 11 45.63 24.82 11.13
CA LEU A 11 44.55 23.89 11.41
C LEU A 11 43.45 24.11 10.35
N LEU A 12 43.41 23.26 9.36
CA LEU A 12 42.24 23.08 8.48
C LEU A 12 41.14 22.46 9.31
N ILE A 13 40.21 23.27 9.83
CA ILE A 13 38.96 22.81 10.40
C ILE A 13 38.13 22.28 9.20
N PRO A 14 37.83 20.99 9.11
CA PRO A 14 36.92 20.54 8.07
C PRO A 14 35.56 21.16 8.39
N GLY A 15 35.18 22.18 7.62
CA GLY A 15 33.82 22.68 7.59
C GLY A 15 32.92 21.51 7.22
N GLY A 16 32.24 20.91 8.19
CA GLY A 16 31.27 19.88 7.94
C GLY A 16 30.22 20.43 6.97
N ILE A 17 30.19 19.91 5.76
CA ILE A 17 29.12 20.19 4.80
C ILE A 17 27.84 19.69 5.49
N ALA A 18 27.01 20.62 5.99
CA ALA A 18 25.72 20.31 6.53
C ALA A 18 24.95 19.62 5.39
N SER A 19 24.72 18.32 5.50
CA SER A 19 23.92 17.58 4.54
C SER A 19 22.50 18.12 4.59
N ALA A 20 21.92 18.41 3.42
CA ALA A 20 20.54 18.82 3.29
C ALA A 20 19.62 17.77 3.94
N ASN A 21 18.56 18.21 4.63
CA ASN A 21 17.54 17.31 5.13
C ASN A 21 16.81 16.64 3.96
N GLN A 22 16.33 15.41 4.18
CA GLN A 22 15.72 14.64 3.11
C GLN A 22 14.21 14.80 3.09
N ILE A 23 13.64 14.84 1.89
CA ILE A 23 12.23 14.62 1.61
C ILE A 23 12.11 13.22 0.99
N ASN A 24 11.74 12.26 1.80
CA ASN A 24 11.64 10.86 1.39
C ASN A 24 10.35 10.65 0.61
N THR A 25 10.46 10.11 -0.61
CA THR A 25 9.33 10.07 -1.55
C THR A 25 8.78 8.67 -1.74
N GLY A 26 9.38 7.92 -2.60
CA GLY A 26 9.05 6.59 -3.07
C GLY A 26 9.99 6.28 -4.21
N GLY A 27 9.70 5.29 -5.03
CA GLY A 27 10.55 4.95 -6.16
C GLY A 27 10.85 6.16 -7.05
N ALA A 28 12.07 6.25 -7.58
CA ALA A 28 12.58 7.39 -8.36
C ALA A 28 11.70 7.78 -9.57
N GLN A 29 10.93 6.83 -10.12
CA GLN A 29 9.97 7.06 -11.20
C GLN A 29 8.54 7.30 -10.71
N GLY A 30 8.30 7.26 -9.39
CA GLY A 30 7.00 7.46 -8.80
C GLY A 30 6.57 8.93 -8.77
N ALA A 31 5.27 9.19 -8.76
CA ALA A 31 4.72 10.55 -8.77
C ALA A 31 5.16 11.39 -7.54
N TYR A 32 5.38 10.77 -6.39
CA TYR A 32 5.89 11.48 -5.22
C TYR A 32 7.24 12.11 -5.52
N HIS A 33 8.14 11.38 -6.18
CA HIS A 33 9.48 11.86 -6.50
C HIS A 33 9.50 12.81 -7.69
N THR A 34 8.82 12.44 -8.78
CA THR A 34 8.92 13.17 -10.06
C THR A 34 7.99 14.38 -10.14
N THR A 35 6.92 14.40 -9.35
CA THR A 35 5.84 15.37 -9.53
C THR A 35 5.60 16.25 -8.29
N PHE A 36 5.43 15.65 -7.12
CA PHE A 36 5.05 16.42 -5.92
C PHE A 36 6.25 16.98 -5.16
N CYS A 37 7.29 16.19 -5.00
CA CYS A 37 8.46 16.60 -4.21
C CYS A 37 9.18 17.82 -4.78
N PRO A 38 9.40 17.98 -6.10
CA PRO A 38 10.04 19.18 -6.64
C PRO A 38 9.31 20.48 -6.32
N ALA A 39 7.96 20.43 -6.25
CA ALA A 39 7.16 21.58 -5.85
C ALA A 39 7.39 21.93 -4.37
N LEU A 40 7.36 20.93 -3.47
CA LEU A 40 7.63 21.12 -2.04
C LEU A 40 9.07 21.61 -1.81
N GLU A 41 10.07 20.97 -2.43
CA GLU A 41 11.49 21.40 -2.35
C GLU A 41 11.65 22.86 -2.74
N THR A 42 10.98 23.28 -3.82
CA THR A 42 10.99 24.68 -4.25
C THR A 42 10.41 25.64 -3.19
N GLN A 43 9.30 25.27 -2.54
CA GLN A 43 8.69 26.10 -1.50
C GLN A 43 9.57 26.18 -0.25
N LEU A 44 10.12 25.04 0.18
CA LEU A 44 11.06 24.99 1.32
C LEU A 44 12.32 25.81 1.05
N SER A 45 12.91 25.71 -0.13
CA SER A 45 14.08 26.51 -0.53
C SER A 45 13.79 28.01 -0.50
N ARG A 46 12.60 28.45 -0.97
CA ARG A 46 12.17 29.86 -0.86
C ARG A 46 12.05 30.34 0.58
N ALA A 47 11.64 29.46 1.47
CA ALA A 47 11.56 29.71 2.91
C ALA A 47 12.91 29.49 3.63
N LYS A 48 13.99 29.26 2.89
CA LYS A 48 15.36 29.03 3.39
C LYS A 48 15.55 27.75 4.21
N PHE A 49 14.72 26.75 4.00
CA PHE A 49 14.92 25.39 4.51
C PHE A 49 15.61 24.53 3.46
N ASP A 50 16.76 23.96 3.81
CA ASP A 50 17.53 23.10 2.91
C ASP A 50 17.03 21.65 3.01
N HIS A 51 16.13 21.28 2.08
CA HIS A 51 15.58 19.93 1.96
C HIS A 51 15.69 19.46 0.51
N LYS A 52 16.00 18.18 0.30
CA LYS A 52 16.20 17.58 -1.02
C LYS A 52 15.34 16.33 -1.20
N CYS A 53 14.76 16.21 -2.40
CA CYS A 53 14.02 15.04 -2.79
C CYS A 53 14.91 13.80 -2.85
N THR A 54 14.58 12.78 -2.08
CA THR A 54 15.34 11.53 -2.00
C THR A 54 14.41 10.35 -2.32
N PRO A 55 14.76 9.48 -3.28
CA PRO A 55 14.01 8.27 -3.53
C PRO A 55 14.04 7.31 -2.33
N SER A 56 12.99 6.51 -2.22
CA SER A 56 12.83 5.51 -1.18
C SER A 56 12.05 4.31 -1.69
N GLU A 57 11.85 3.30 -0.84
CA GLU A 57 11.05 2.14 -1.18
C GLU A 57 9.54 2.34 -0.97
N GLY A 58 9.13 3.47 -0.37
CA GLY A 58 7.72 3.83 -0.16
C GLY A 58 7.40 4.24 1.27
N THR A 59 6.11 4.26 1.62
CA THR A 59 5.60 4.85 2.87
C THR A 59 6.26 4.28 4.11
N ALA A 60 6.40 2.95 4.24
CA ALA A 60 6.98 2.31 5.42
C ALA A 60 8.47 2.67 5.59
N ASP A 61 9.24 2.70 4.49
CA ASP A 61 10.64 3.14 4.50
C ASP A 61 10.75 4.62 4.90
N ASN A 62 9.88 5.49 4.35
CA ASN A 62 9.83 6.90 4.71
C ASN A 62 9.55 7.10 6.20
N MET A 63 8.64 6.33 6.75
CA MET A 63 8.34 6.38 8.18
C MET A 63 9.53 5.94 9.03
N SER A 64 10.23 4.88 8.63
CA SER A 64 11.44 4.41 9.32
C SER A 64 12.54 5.47 9.31
N ARG A 65 12.76 6.14 8.17
CA ARG A 65 13.75 7.22 8.03
C ARG A 65 13.41 8.44 8.89
N VAL A 66 12.14 8.88 8.90
CA VAL A 66 11.67 9.97 9.76
C VAL A 66 11.71 9.57 11.24
N ALA A 67 11.45 8.31 11.57
CA ALA A 67 11.61 7.80 12.91
C ALA A 67 13.09 7.82 13.37
N ALA A 68 14.03 7.62 12.46
CA ALA A 68 15.47 7.69 12.76
C ALA A 68 15.99 9.15 12.85
N ASP A 69 15.60 10.03 11.92
CA ASP A 69 15.92 11.46 11.94
C ASP A 69 14.64 12.30 11.86
N PRO A 70 14.21 12.94 12.96
CA PRO A 70 12.95 13.68 13.02
C PRO A 70 12.91 14.91 12.10
N ARG A 71 14.03 15.39 11.59
CA ARG A 71 14.07 16.56 10.69
C ARG A 71 13.75 16.22 9.24
N GLN A 72 13.72 14.95 8.89
CA GLN A 72 13.32 14.50 7.56
C GLN A 72 11.82 14.66 7.36
N ILE A 73 11.43 14.77 6.10
CA ILE A 73 10.03 14.77 5.68
C ILE A 73 9.76 13.45 4.93
N GLY A 74 8.56 12.89 5.09
CA GLY A 74 8.11 11.70 4.37
C GLY A 74 6.79 11.93 3.65
N TYR A 75 6.69 11.43 2.42
CA TYR A 75 5.43 11.21 1.73
C TYR A 75 4.90 9.83 2.06
N GLY A 76 3.58 9.68 2.16
CA GLY A 76 2.96 8.38 2.38
C GLY A 76 1.47 8.34 2.06
N GLN A 77 0.94 7.14 2.04
CA GLN A 77 -0.49 6.88 1.97
C GLN A 77 -1.05 6.83 3.38
N LEU A 78 -2.25 7.39 3.60
CA LEU A 78 -2.85 7.49 4.94
C LEU A 78 -3.10 6.11 5.56
N ASP A 79 -3.54 5.13 4.77
CA ASP A 79 -3.78 3.76 5.23
C ASP A 79 -2.52 3.09 5.78
N ILE A 80 -1.38 3.22 5.08
CA ILE A 80 -0.11 2.66 5.53
C ILE A 80 0.45 3.46 6.70
N PHE A 81 0.38 4.79 6.64
CA PHE A 81 0.79 5.63 7.76
C PHE A 81 0.08 5.21 9.05
N ALA A 82 -1.19 4.98 8.95
CA ALA A 82 -2.02 4.57 10.06
C ALA A 82 -1.74 3.14 10.56
N LEU A 83 -1.42 2.23 9.64
CA LEU A 83 -1.05 0.85 9.96
C LEU A 83 0.29 0.77 10.70
N GLU A 84 1.28 1.54 10.25
CA GLU A 84 2.67 1.42 10.71
C GLU A 84 3.02 2.40 11.86
N ALA A 85 2.35 3.58 11.93
CA ALA A 85 2.69 4.60 12.92
C ALA A 85 2.62 4.12 14.38
N PRO A 86 1.62 3.32 14.82
CA PRO A 86 1.55 2.86 16.19
C PRO A 86 2.78 2.06 16.62
N ALA A 87 3.30 1.20 15.76
CA ALA A 87 4.49 0.39 16.03
C ALA A 87 5.78 1.23 16.14
N LEU A 88 5.79 2.41 15.52
CA LEU A 88 6.91 3.36 15.53
C LEU A 88 6.73 4.50 16.56
N GLY A 89 5.78 4.39 17.48
CA GLY A 89 5.55 5.36 18.56
C GLY A 89 4.44 6.38 18.29
N GLY A 90 3.76 6.29 17.15
CA GLY A 90 2.57 7.10 16.84
C GLY A 90 2.82 8.62 16.89
N ALA A 91 1.90 9.35 17.54
CA ALA A 91 1.97 10.81 17.67
C ALA A 91 3.19 11.30 18.48
N LYS A 92 3.87 10.45 19.24
CA LYS A 92 5.14 10.80 19.90
C LYS A 92 6.31 10.86 18.94
N THR A 93 6.19 10.18 17.81
CA THR A 93 7.24 10.10 16.79
C THR A 93 6.96 10.99 15.59
N PHE A 94 5.71 11.08 15.17
CA PHE A 94 5.33 11.74 13.92
C PHE A 94 4.41 12.92 14.12
N THR A 95 4.66 13.97 13.34
CA THR A 95 3.78 15.11 13.14
C THR A 95 3.27 15.09 11.70
N LYS A 96 1.96 15.00 11.52
CA LYS A 96 1.33 15.13 10.21
C LYS A 96 1.37 16.60 9.77
N LEU A 97 2.02 16.87 8.64
CA LEU A 97 2.14 18.20 8.06
C LEU A 97 0.91 18.53 7.22
N ARG A 98 0.50 17.57 6.38
CA ARG A 98 -0.63 17.70 5.47
C ARG A 98 -1.30 16.34 5.25
N GLY A 99 -2.57 16.38 4.81
CA GLY A 99 -3.31 15.19 4.44
C GLY A 99 -4.53 15.57 3.62
N ASP A 100 -4.96 14.69 2.72
CA ASP A 100 -6.13 14.83 1.86
C ASP A 100 -6.07 15.97 0.81
N ASP A 101 -4.86 16.45 0.48
CA ASP A 101 -4.67 17.36 -0.65
C ASP A 101 -4.81 16.64 -1.99
N VAL A 102 -4.39 15.39 -2.05
CA VAL A 102 -4.48 14.46 -3.19
C VAL A 102 -4.74 13.06 -2.70
N ARG A 103 -5.34 12.22 -3.55
CA ARG A 103 -5.63 10.82 -3.22
C ARG A 103 -5.08 9.87 -4.27
N GLU A 104 -4.53 8.76 -3.83
CA GLU A 104 -4.21 7.62 -4.66
C GLU A 104 -5.33 6.61 -4.61
N CYS A 105 -5.58 5.93 -5.72
CA CYS A 105 -6.68 4.99 -5.83
C CYS A 105 -6.19 3.55 -5.92
N VAL A 106 -6.93 2.65 -5.32
CA VAL A 106 -6.69 1.21 -5.34
C VAL A 106 -7.27 0.64 -6.63
N PHE A 107 -6.48 -0.11 -7.36
CA PHE A 107 -6.90 -0.79 -8.58
C PHE A 107 -6.69 -2.30 -8.44
N ALA A 108 -7.75 -3.06 -8.67
CA ALA A 108 -7.70 -4.50 -8.83
C ALA A 108 -7.86 -4.84 -10.30
N VAL A 109 -7.05 -5.76 -10.81
CA VAL A 109 -7.03 -6.17 -12.22
C VAL A 109 -7.08 -7.67 -12.34
N THR A 110 -7.93 -8.17 -13.21
CA THR A 110 -8.01 -9.58 -13.60
C THR A 110 -8.46 -9.74 -15.05
N ARG A 111 -8.25 -10.89 -15.62
CA ARG A 111 -8.89 -11.30 -16.89
C ARG A 111 -10.19 -12.08 -16.69
N ASN A 112 -10.42 -12.59 -15.47
CA ASN A 112 -11.61 -13.39 -15.15
C ASN A 112 -12.87 -12.51 -15.17
N ARG A 113 -13.75 -12.75 -16.14
CA ARG A 113 -14.97 -11.97 -16.38
C ARG A 113 -16.06 -12.19 -15.34
N GLU A 114 -15.95 -13.22 -14.52
CA GLU A 114 -16.89 -13.49 -13.42
C GLU A 114 -16.62 -12.60 -12.21
N ILE A 115 -15.42 -12.02 -12.11
CA ILE A 115 -15.02 -11.11 -11.04
C ILE A 115 -15.33 -9.67 -11.48
N THR A 116 -16.46 -9.12 -11.07
CA THR A 116 -16.98 -7.83 -11.52
C THR A 116 -16.96 -6.74 -10.46
N ASN A 117 -16.83 -7.10 -9.19
CA ASN A 117 -16.84 -6.21 -8.03
C ASN A 117 -15.95 -6.77 -6.90
N PHE A 118 -15.74 -5.99 -5.84
CA PHE A 118 -14.88 -6.42 -4.73
C PHE A 118 -15.47 -7.60 -3.93
N GLY A 119 -16.80 -7.72 -3.87
CA GLY A 119 -17.46 -8.86 -3.24
C GLY A 119 -17.09 -10.17 -3.93
N ASP A 120 -17.04 -10.19 -5.27
CA ASP A 120 -16.59 -11.36 -6.03
C ASP A 120 -15.14 -11.71 -5.71
N ILE A 121 -14.25 -10.70 -5.60
CA ILE A 121 -12.86 -10.90 -5.18
C ILE A 121 -12.82 -11.54 -3.79
N ALA A 122 -13.55 -10.98 -2.84
CA ALA A 122 -13.53 -11.40 -1.45
C ALA A 122 -14.04 -12.85 -1.28
N VAL A 123 -15.14 -13.19 -1.94
CA VAL A 123 -15.71 -14.54 -1.92
C VAL A 123 -14.78 -15.57 -2.54
N ASN A 124 -14.13 -15.23 -3.64
CA ASN A 124 -13.22 -16.12 -4.35
C ASN A 124 -11.78 -16.07 -3.80
N ALA A 125 -11.47 -15.22 -2.82
CA ALA A 125 -10.13 -15.05 -2.27
C ALA A 125 -9.43 -16.37 -1.89
N PRO A 126 -10.11 -17.40 -1.29
CA PRO A 126 -9.48 -18.69 -1.00
C PRO A 126 -9.02 -19.47 -2.24
N ARG A 127 -9.43 -19.07 -3.43
CA ARG A 127 -9.05 -19.66 -4.72
C ARG A 127 -8.16 -18.76 -5.55
N LEU A 128 -8.08 -17.46 -5.19
CA LEU A 128 -7.35 -16.45 -5.94
C LEU A 128 -5.92 -16.29 -5.45
N ARG A 129 -5.03 -16.10 -6.41
CA ARG A 129 -3.65 -15.66 -6.21
C ARG A 129 -3.60 -14.15 -6.39
N PHE A 130 -3.10 -13.44 -5.38
CA PHE A 130 -2.93 -11.99 -5.45
C PHE A 130 -1.48 -11.66 -5.79
N ILE A 131 -1.29 -10.93 -6.87
CA ILE A 131 0.03 -10.49 -7.33
C ILE A 131 0.17 -9.00 -7.04
N LEU A 132 1.21 -8.66 -6.28
CA LEU A 132 1.45 -7.32 -5.78
C LEU A 132 2.83 -6.81 -6.25
N PRO A 133 3.00 -5.49 -6.36
CA PRO A 133 4.34 -4.89 -6.45
C PRO A 133 5.20 -5.26 -5.24
N PRO A 134 6.47 -4.79 -5.17
CA PRO A 134 7.39 -5.18 -4.09
C PRO A 134 6.79 -5.05 -2.70
N LYS A 135 7.19 -5.93 -1.79
CA LYS A 135 6.66 -6.02 -0.41
C LYS A 135 6.75 -4.69 0.37
N THR A 136 7.76 -3.88 0.06
CA THR A 136 8.00 -2.56 0.65
C THR A 136 7.20 -1.43 -0.02
N SER A 137 6.53 -1.71 -1.15
CA SER A 137 5.74 -0.73 -1.89
C SER A 137 4.46 -0.30 -1.16
N GLY A 138 3.98 0.90 -1.47
CA GLY A 138 2.68 1.38 -1.03
C GLY A 138 1.54 0.43 -1.38
N SER A 139 1.55 -0.15 -2.57
CA SER A 139 0.51 -1.10 -3.00
C SER A 139 0.43 -2.35 -2.11
N ALA A 140 1.58 -2.93 -1.75
CA ALA A 140 1.62 -4.08 -0.85
C ALA A 140 1.18 -3.70 0.57
N GLY A 141 1.54 -2.50 1.04
CA GLY A 141 1.08 -1.96 2.32
C GLY A 141 -0.44 -1.77 2.36
N THR A 142 -1.02 -1.13 1.34
CA THR A 142 -2.47 -1.00 1.20
C THR A 142 -3.16 -2.36 1.18
N PHE A 143 -2.62 -3.36 0.46
CA PHE A 143 -3.22 -4.69 0.46
C PHE A 143 -3.22 -5.33 1.86
N ARG A 144 -2.14 -5.20 2.64
CA ARG A 144 -2.11 -5.64 4.05
C ARG A 144 -3.19 -4.93 4.89
N PHE A 145 -3.39 -3.63 4.67
CA PHE A 145 -4.46 -2.90 5.34
C PHE A 145 -5.84 -3.44 4.95
N LEU A 146 -6.07 -3.72 3.67
CA LEU A 146 -7.32 -4.33 3.20
C LEU A 146 -7.56 -5.72 3.80
N GLN A 147 -6.51 -6.53 3.96
CA GLN A 147 -6.62 -7.83 4.64
C GLN A 147 -7.04 -7.70 6.11
N GLN A 148 -6.59 -6.65 6.80
CA GLN A 148 -7.02 -6.37 8.18
C GLN A 148 -8.46 -5.85 8.24
N ALA A 149 -8.88 -5.06 7.25
CA ALA A 149 -10.22 -4.51 7.18
C ALA A 149 -11.26 -5.57 6.72
N ASP A 150 -10.84 -6.57 5.94
CA ASP A 150 -11.69 -7.62 5.36
C ASP A 150 -11.17 -9.02 5.70
N THR A 151 -11.31 -9.39 6.97
CA THR A 151 -10.82 -10.66 7.52
C THR A 151 -11.52 -11.88 6.96
N GLU A 152 -12.76 -11.74 6.51
CA GLU A 152 -13.57 -12.84 5.93
C GLU A 152 -13.44 -12.94 4.40
N GLY A 153 -12.82 -11.96 3.76
CA GLY A 153 -12.59 -11.91 2.32
C GLY A 153 -11.12 -12.02 1.96
N VAL A 154 -10.50 -10.89 1.55
CA VAL A 154 -9.13 -10.89 0.98
C VAL A 154 -8.04 -11.34 1.95
N ALA A 155 -8.30 -11.38 3.26
CA ALA A 155 -7.40 -12.00 4.23
C ALA A 155 -7.26 -13.51 4.03
N LYS A 156 -8.25 -14.16 3.41
CA LYS A 156 -8.26 -15.59 3.12
C LYS A 156 -7.68 -15.97 1.74
N ALA A 157 -6.89 -15.08 1.17
CA ALA A 157 -6.24 -15.28 -0.12
C ALA A 157 -5.52 -16.64 -0.20
N LYS A 158 -5.69 -17.37 -1.32
CA LYS A 158 -4.96 -18.62 -1.59
C LYS A 158 -3.45 -18.41 -1.50
N SER A 159 -2.96 -17.33 -2.08
CA SER A 159 -1.58 -16.88 -1.98
C SER A 159 -1.45 -15.40 -2.26
N VAL A 160 -0.40 -14.80 -1.71
CA VAL A 160 0.01 -13.43 -2.02
C VAL A 160 1.47 -13.49 -2.47
N GLU A 161 1.73 -13.02 -3.68
CA GLU A 161 3.03 -13.01 -4.32
C GLU A 161 3.47 -11.57 -4.61
N ASN A 162 4.70 -11.23 -4.27
CA ASN A 162 5.28 -9.94 -4.61
C ASN A 162 6.26 -10.07 -5.76
N VAL A 163 6.16 -9.16 -6.74
CA VAL A 163 7.00 -9.11 -7.93
C VAL A 163 7.74 -7.77 -8.02
N ALA A 164 8.61 -7.61 -9.00
CA ALA A 164 9.52 -6.47 -9.09
C ALA A 164 8.81 -5.11 -9.26
N ASN A 165 7.62 -5.08 -9.88
CA ASN A 165 6.86 -3.85 -10.10
C ASN A 165 5.40 -4.13 -10.47
N ALA A 166 4.58 -3.07 -10.54
CA ALA A 166 3.15 -3.18 -10.86
C ALA A 166 2.88 -3.68 -12.30
N ASP A 167 3.76 -3.41 -13.25
CA ASP A 167 3.56 -3.83 -14.64
C ASP A 167 3.72 -5.35 -14.77
N GLU A 168 4.67 -5.92 -14.03
CA GLU A 168 4.83 -7.37 -13.91
C GLU A 168 3.65 -8.02 -13.19
N ALA A 169 3.17 -7.42 -12.10
CA ALA A 169 1.97 -7.89 -11.40
C ALA A 169 0.76 -7.95 -12.33
N ILE A 170 0.52 -6.91 -13.10
CA ILE A 170 -0.56 -6.84 -14.10
C ILE A 170 -0.37 -7.92 -15.16
N LYS A 171 0.83 -8.09 -15.71
CA LYS A 171 1.11 -9.13 -16.72
C LYS A 171 0.79 -10.53 -16.21
N LEU A 172 1.18 -10.84 -14.98
CA LEU A 172 0.88 -12.14 -14.36
C LEU A 172 -0.61 -12.31 -14.07
N ALA A 173 -1.30 -11.26 -13.59
CA ALA A 173 -2.74 -11.32 -13.37
C ALA A 173 -3.54 -11.56 -14.66
N LEU A 174 -3.02 -11.11 -15.80
CA LEU A 174 -3.65 -11.30 -17.10
C LEU A 174 -3.28 -12.64 -17.76
N SER A 175 -2.44 -13.46 -17.14
CA SER A 175 -2.05 -14.77 -17.68
C SER A 175 -2.94 -15.92 -17.23
N ALA A 176 -3.70 -15.77 -16.13
CA ALA A 176 -4.55 -16.83 -15.56
C ALA A 176 -5.84 -16.26 -14.95
N ASP A 177 -6.90 -17.06 -14.92
CA ASP A 177 -8.23 -16.64 -14.43
C ASP A 177 -8.32 -16.66 -12.89
N ASP A 178 -7.43 -17.37 -12.21
CA ASP A 178 -7.35 -17.44 -10.75
C ASP A 178 -6.43 -16.36 -10.14
N THR A 179 -6.07 -15.32 -10.91
CA THR A 179 -5.08 -14.34 -10.53
C THR A 179 -5.66 -12.92 -10.55
N VAL A 180 -5.36 -12.15 -9.52
CA VAL A 180 -5.74 -10.73 -9.39
C VAL A 180 -4.50 -9.91 -9.03
N ALA A 181 -4.20 -8.84 -9.76
CA ALA A 181 -3.20 -7.86 -9.34
C ALA A 181 -3.86 -6.72 -8.57
N PHE A 182 -3.22 -6.29 -7.47
CA PHE A 182 -3.54 -5.06 -6.76
C PHE A 182 -2.39 -4.08 -6.88
N PHE A 183 -2.72 -2.84 -7.22
CA PHE A 183 -1.78 -1.74 -7.17
C PHE A 183 -2.47 -0.44 -6.80
N VAL A 184 -1.70 0.49 -6.24
CA VAL A 184 -2.16 1.83 -5.88
C VAL A 184 -1.38 2.84 -6.69
N GLN A 185 -2.09 3.79 -7.27
CA GLN A 185 -1.49 4.90 -8.00
C GLN A 185 -2.44 6.08 -8.13
N PHE A 186 -1.89 7.24 -8.52
CA PHE A 186 -2.72 8.36 -8.93
C PHE A 186 -3.51 8.01 -10.19
N PRO A 187 -4.80 8.34 -10.25
CA PRO A 187 -5.62 8.11 -11.42
C PRO A 187 -5.17 9.04 -12.56
N ASP A 188 -4.52 8.45 -13.57
CA ASP A 188 -4.09 9.17 -14.78
C ASP A 188 -4.54 8.39 -16.02
N PRO A 189 -5.49 8.91 -16.80
CA PRO A 189 -6.02 8.23 -17.99
C PRO A 189 -4.99 8.07 -19.12
N ASN A 190 -3.83 8.72 -19.02
CA ASN A 190 -2.73 8.53 -19.98
C ASN A 190 -1.71 7.50 -19.52
N ASN A 191 -1.84 6.98 -18.30
CA ASN A 191 -0.92 5.96 -17.80
C ASN A 191 -0.97 4.72 -18.72
N ALA A 192 0.22 4.27 -19.13
CA ALA A 192 0.38 3.15 -20.06
C ALA A 192 -0.25 1.84 -19.50
N ARG A 193 -0.26 1.64 -18.16
CA ARG A 193 -0.83 0.45 -17.50
C ARG A 193 -2.28 0.23 -17.89
N PHE A 194 -3.12 1.26 -17.82
CA PHE A 194 -4.54 1.13 -18.15
C PHE A 194 -4.76 0.74 -19.62
N LYS A 195 -3.92 1.26 -20.52
CA LYS A 195 -3.95 0.86 -21.93
C LYS A 195 -3.53 -0.59 -22.14
N THR A 196 -2.50 -1.03 -21.42
CA THR A 196 -2.00 -2.41 -21.46
C THR A 196 -3.06 -3.38 -20.92
N ILE A 197 -3.70 -3.08 -19.79
CA ILE A 197 -4.78 -3.90 -19.24
C ILE A 197 -5.88 -4.11 -20.27
N GLN A 198 -6.36 -3.05 -20.90
CA GLN A 198 -7.41 -3.14 -21.92
C GLN A 198 -6.94 -3.92 -23.17
N ALA A 199 -5.72 -3.66 -23.65
CA ALA A 199 -5.18 -4.30 -24.85
C ALA A 199 -4.99 -5.81 -24.68
N GLN A 200 -4.69 -6.26 -23.46
CA GLN A 200 -4.51 -7.68 -23.10
C GLN A 200 -5.80 -8.37 -22.64
N GLY A 201 -6.96 -7.73 -22.83
CA GLY A 201 -8.26 -8.31 -22.49
C GLY A 201 -8.59 -8.32 -20.99
N GLY A 202 -7.79 -7.67 -20.17
CA GLY A 202 -8.07 -7.47 -18.75
C GLY A 202 -9.12 -6.39 -18.49
N HIS A 203 -9.57 -6.33 -17.25
CA HIS A 203 -10.44 -5.27 -16.78
C HIS A 203 -10.10 -4.85 -15.34
N LEU A 204 -10.51 -3.64 -14.99
CA LEU A 204 -10.43 -3.10 -13.65
C LEU A 204 -11.68 -3.49 -12.86
N VAL A 205 -11.48 -4.02 -11.68
CA VAL A 205 -12.54 -4.37 -10.75
C VAL A 205 -12.69 -3.23 -9.74
N PRO A 206 -13.91 -2.67 -9.55
CA PRO A 206 -14.16 -1.68 -8.51
C PRO A 206 -13.80 -2.21 -7.12
N VAL A 207 -12.90 -1.52 -6.41
CA VAL A 207 -12.54 -1.88 -5.03
C VAL A 207 -13.40 -1.04 -4.08
N LEU A 208 -14.64 -1.46 -3.90
CA LEU A 208 -15.61 -0.80 -3.02
C LEU A 208 -16.29 -1.83 -2.15
N ASP A 209 -16.19 -1.63 -0.83
CA ASP A 209 -16.85 -2.45 0.17
C ASP A 209 -17.10 -1.62 1.42
N ARG A 210 -18.15 -1.96 2.16
CA ARG A 210 -18.50 -1.25 3.39
C ARG A 210 -17.40 -1.37 4.45
N ALA A 211 -16.77 -2.53 4.56
CA ALA A 211 -15.66 -2.75 5.48
C ALA A 211 -14.47 -1.82 5.19
N ILE A 212 -14.19 -1.56 3.91
CA ILE A 212 -13.12 -0.65 3.48
C ILE A 212 -13.52 0.81 3.74
N LEU A 213 -14.71 1.22 3.30
CA LEU A 213 -15.13 2.62 3.35
C LEU A 213 -15.46 3.13 4.77
N ARG A 214 -15.67 2.23 5.73
CA ARG A 214 -15.88 2.57 7.15
C ARG A 214 -14.59 2.78 7.93
N GLN A 215 -13.44 2.45 7.35
CA GLN A 215 -12.17 2.58 8.04
C GLN A 215 -11.90 4.04 8.42
N GLN A 216 -11.64 4.26 9.70
CA GLN A 216 -11.32 5.56 10.26
C GLN A 216 -10.13 5.42 11.21
N ILE A 217 -9.32 6.47 11.28
CA ILE A 217 -8.18 6.58 12.17
C ILE A 217 -8.22 7.97 12.79
N ASP A 218 -8.26 8.04 14.10
CA ASP A 218 -8.42 9.29 14.86
C ASP A 218 -9.63 10.13 14.35
N GLY A 219 -10.72 9.44 13.99
CA GLY A 219 -11.93 10.06 13.44
C GLY A 219 -11.82 10.50 11.97
N GLN A 220 -10.65 10.35 11.32
CA GLN A 220 -10.45 10.66 9.91
C GLN A 220 -10.73 9.44 9.05
N LYS A 221 -11.55 9.60 8.00
CA LYS A 221 -11.75 8.57 6.98
C LYS A 221 -10.43 8.23 6.27
N VAL A 222 -10.18 6.92 6.10
CA VAL A 222 -9.00 6.40 5.38
C VAL A 222 -9.28 6.23 3.89
N TYR A 223 -10.50 5.84 3.53
CA TYR A 223 -10.88 5.62 2.14
C TYR A 223 -12.11 6.41 1.73
N PHE A 224 -12.07 6.88 0.50
CA PHE A 224 -13.12 7.64 -0.16
C PHE A 224 -13.49 6.96 -1.47
N ALA A 225 -14.77 6.79 -1.74
CA ALA A 225 -15.23 6.31 -3.04
C ALA A 225 -15.07 7.43 -4.08
N GLN A 226 -14.28 7.17 -5.12
CA GLN A 226 -14.06 8.14 -6.19
C GLN A 226 -14.30 7.54 -7.57
N GLU A 227 -15.04 8.27 -8.40
CA GLU A 227 -15.09 7.99 -9.82
C GLU A 227 -13.84 8.58 -10.48
N THR A 228 -13.04 7.73 -11.08
CA THR A 228 -11.80 8.13 -11.72
C THR A 228 -11.76 7.69 -13.17
N GLN A 229 -11.28 8.57 -14.04
CA GLN A 229 -11.10 8.26 -15.45
C GLN A 229 -9.77 7.52 -15.64
N VAL A 230 -9.83 6.31 -16.15
CA VAL A 230 -8.65 5.45 -16.39
C VAL A 230 -8.24 5.41 -17.85
N LEU A 231 -9.17 5.71 -18.77
CA LEU A 231 -8.86 5.87 -20.20
C LEU A 231 -9.59 7.09 -20.76
N ASN A 232 -8.88 7.86 -21.59
CA ASN A 232 -9.48 8.98 -22.31
C ASN A 232 -10.44 8.49 -23.40
N ALA A 233 -11.49 9.25 -23.65
CA ALA A 233 -12.30 9.08 -24.84
C ALA A 233 -11.44 9.31 -26.10
N LYS A 234 -11.59 8.44 -27.09
CA LYS A 234 -11.07 8.64 -28.44
C LYS A 234 -12.24 8.81 -29.39
N TRP A 235 -11.98 9.39 -30.59
CA TRP A 235 -13.02 9.42 -31.61
C TRP A 235 -13.60 8.02 -31.82
N MET A 236 -14.90 7.86 -31.65
CA MET A 236 -15.67 6.60 -31.69
C MET A 236 -15.53 5.64 -30.52
N LYS A 237 -14.78 5.97 -29.44
CA LYS A 237 -14.77 5.18 -28.19
C LYS A 237 -14.93 6.09 -26.99
N SER A 238 -15.91 5.79 -26.14
CA SER A 238 -16.07 6.46 -24.84
C SER A 238 -14.85 6.18 -23.96
N GLY A 239 -14.47 7.17 -23.15
CA GLY A 239 -13.47 6.94 -22.10
C GLY A 239 -13.95 5.91 -21.09
N GLN A 240 -13.02 5.25 -20.43
CA GLN A 240 -13.34 4.31 -19.36
C GLN A 240 -13.18 4.99 -18.00
N LYS A 241 -14.15 4.80 -17.13
CA LYS A 241 -14.12 5.21 -15.74
C LYS A 241 -14.25 3.99 -14.83
N VAL A 242 -13.72 4.09 -13.64
CA VAL A 242 -13.91 3.12 -12.56
C VAL A 242 -14.22 3.87 -11.27
N VAL A 243 -15.12 3.34 -10.48
CA VAL A 243 -15.35 3.81 -9.12
C VAL A 243 -14.58 2.89 -8.18
N THR A 244 -13.71 3.46 -7.36
CA THR A 244 -12.85 2.67 -6.47
C THR A 244 -12.53 3.43 -5.19
N ALA A 245 -12.01 2.74 -4.18
CA ALA A 245 -11.52 3.33 -2.96
C ALA A 245 -10.20 4.08 -3.22
N CYS A 246 -10.13 5.31 -2.74
CA CYS A 246 -8.92 6.11 -2.82
C CYS A 246 -8.52 6.59 -1.43
N THR A 247 -7.23 6.55 -1.13
CA THR A 247 -6.65 6.95 0.17
C THR A 247 -5.91 8.28 0.03
N PRO A 248 -6.00 9.19 1.03
CA PRO A 248 -5.25 10.43 1.02
C PRO A 248 -3.75 10.23 1.00
N LEU A 249 -3.06 11.08 0.25
CA LEU A 249 -1.65 11.34 0.43
C LEU A 249 -1.44 12.10 1.74
N VAL A 250 -0.51 11.65 2.57
CA VAL A 250 -0.06 12.35 3.76
C VAL A 250 1.38 12.81 3.61
N LEU A 251 1.67 13.98 4.13
CA LEU A 251 3.01 14.51 4.32
C LEU A 251 3.26 14.57 5.82
N PHE A 252 4.36 14.00 6.27
CA PHE A 252 4.69 13.91 7.69
C PHE A 252 6.17 14.16 7.96
N THR A 253 6.48 14.47 9.21
CA THR A 253 7.85 14.66 9.73
C THR A 253 7.90 14.13 11.15
N GLY A 254 9.09 14.16 11.79
CA GLY A 254 9.19 13.82 13.20
C GLY A 254 8.65 14.95 14.10
N THR A 255 8.29 14.60 15.34
CA THR A 255 7.88 15.60 16.33
C THR A 255 9.06 16.49 16.72
N PRO A 256 8.84 17.80 16.91
CA PRO A 256 9.90 18.74 17.30
C PRO A 256 10.63 18.36 18.59
N ASP A 257 9.94 17.73 19.54
CA ASP A 257 10.52 17.36 20.84
C ASP A 257 11.61 16.29 20.73
N ARG A 258 11.69 15.60 19.62
CA ARG A 258 12.76 14.63 19.32
C ARG A 258 14.03 15.29 18.77
N VAL A 259 14.00 16.58 18.43
CA VAL A 259 15.17 17.35 17.99
C VAL A 259 15.89 17.88 19.22
N THR A 260 17.08 17.40 19.50
CA THR A 260 17.82 17.67 20.75
C THR A 260 18.40 19.10 20.82
N ASN A 261 18.85 19.65 19.71
CA ASN A 261 19.40 21.01 19.63
C ASN A 261 18.27 22.04 19.56
N ASP A 262 18.25 23.01 20.48
CA ASP A 262 17.17 23.99 20.60
C ASP A 262 16.99 24.85 19.35
N LYS A 263 18.09 25.30 18.72
CA LYS A 263 18.00 26.06 17.47
C LYS A 263 17.41 25.18 16.35
N ALA A 264 17.93 23.97 16.18
CA ALA A 264 17.41 23.05 15.17
C ALA A 264 15.94 22.66 15.45
N ARG A 265 15.54 22.58 16.71
CA ARG A 265 14.14 22.35 17.11
C ARG A 265 13.25 23.52 16.71
N GLN A 266 13.71 24.75 16.91
CA GLN A 266 12.96 25.93 16.48
C GLN A 266 12.87 26.00 14.96
N ASP A 267 13.98 25.82 14.25
CA ASP A 267 14.00 25.76 12.78
C ASP A 267 13.03 24.66 12.25
N HIS A 268 12.96 23.52 12.95
CA HIS A 268 12.03 22.44 12.59
C HIS A 268 10.56 22.82 12.83
N LYS A 269 10.24 23.51 13.93
CA LYS A 269 8.89 24.05 14.17
C LYS A 269 8.47 25.06 13.09
N ASP A 270 9.39 25.93 12.71
CA ASP A 270 9.16 26.94 11.67
C ASP A 270 8.95 26.29 10.29
N MET A 271 9.70 25.22 9.98
CA MET A 271 9.47 24.39 8.78
C MET A 271 8.09 23.77 8.80
N ILE A 272 7.67 23.15 9.91
CA ILE A 272 6.33 22.55 10.07
C ILE A 272 5.24 23.59 9.79
N ALA A 273 5.32 24.75 10.46
CA ALA A 273 4.36 25.84 10.28
C ALA A 273 4.32 26.34 8.82
N THR A 274 5.49 26.45 8.19
CA THR A 274 5.59 26.83 6.78
C THR A 274 4.88 25.85 5.87
N VAL A 275 5.14 24.53 6.00
CA VAL A 275 4.51 23.51 5.15
C VAL A 275 2.99 23.46 5.38
N GLN A 276 2.53 23.58 6.62
CA GLN A 276 1.10 23.58 6.95
C GLN A 276 0.37 24.78 6.36
N ALA A 277 1.04 25.93 6.25
CA ALA A 277 0.48 27.17 5.69
C ALA A 277 0.46 27.19 4.14
N LEU A 278 1.16 26.28 3.45
CA LEU A 278 1.17 26.25 1.99
C LEU A 278 -0.23 25.98 1.41
N LYS A 279 -0.59 26.73 0.38
CA LYS A 279 -1.79 26.42 -0.40
C LYS A 279 -1.57 25.13 -1.21
N VAL A 280 -2.64 24.35 -1.41
CA VAL A 280 -2.58 23.11 -2.20
C VAL A 280 -1.99 23.35 -3.59
N ASP A 281 -2.41 24.43 -4.27
CA ASP A 281 -1.90 24.80 -5.59
C ASP A 281 -0.37 25.07 -5.64
N ALA A 282 0.24 25.39 -4.50
CA ALA A 282 1.70 25.57 -4.40
C ALA A 282 2.45 24.24 -4.36
N LEU A 283 1.78 23.15 -4.00
CA LEU A 283 2.32 21.80 -3.90
C LEU A 283 2.00 20.95 -5.12
N LEU A 284 1.08 21.41 -5.96
CA LEU A 284 0.73 20.72 -7.20
C LEU A 284 1.52 21.30 -8.38
N PRO A 285 1.87 20.49 -9.37
CA PRO A 285 2.52 20.98 -10.58
C PRO A 285 1.63 21.99 -11.30
N ARG A 286 2.20 23.15 -11.63
CA ARG A 286 1.46 24.27 -12.24
C ARG A 286 0.92 23.97 -13.62
N GLU A 287 1.57 23.09 -14.37
CA GLU A 287 1.21 22.69 -15.72
C GLU A 287 1.23 21.18 -15.86
N GLY A 288 0.20 20.62 -16.47
CA GLY A 288 0.17 19.23 -16.84
C GLY A 288 -1.10 18.49 -16.47
N LEU A 289 -1.07 17.21 -16.74
CA LEU A 289 -2.14 16.25 -16.57
C LEU A 289 -2.75 16.21 -15.16
N PHE A 290 -1.92 16.39 -14.11
CA PHE A 290 -2.37 16.27 -12.72
C PHE A 290 -3.43 17.31 -12.34
N SER A 291 -3.28 18.57 -12.73
CA SER A 291 -4.29 19.58 -12.45
C SER A 291 -5.62 19.33 -13.18
N LYS A 292 -5.55 18.66 -14.33
CA LYS A 292 -6.74 18.27 -15.11
C LYS A 292 -7.36 16.97 -14.58
N VAL A 293 -6.56 16.02 -14.16
CA VAL A 293 -7.03 14.75 -13.59
C VAL A 293 -7.63 14.96 -12.20
N TRP A 294 -6.99 15.74 -11.35
CA TRP A 294 -7.52 16.13 -10.04
C TRP A 294 -8.94 16.74 -10.14
N ARG A 295 -9.14 17.66 -11.08
CA ARG A 295 -10.48 18.26 -11.31
C ARG A 295 -11.49 17.28 -11.91
N ARG A 296 -11.06 16.15 -12.48
CA ARG A 296 -11.94 15.12 -13.08
C ARG A 296 -12.23 13.95 -12.15
N THR A 297 -11.49 13.82 -11.06
CA THR A 297 -11.76 12.83 -10.03
C THR A 297 -12.88 13.37 -9.15
N ARG A 298 -14.02 12.71 -9.16
CA ARG A 298 -15.20 13.13 -8.41
C ARG A 298 -15.40 12.20 -7.22
N GLU A 299 -15.39 12.76 -6.02
CA GLU A 299 -15.86 12.03 -4.85
C GLU A 299 -17.34 11.70 -5.01
N LEU A 300 -17.67 10.44 -4.87
CA LEU A 300 -19.05 9.98 -4.87
C LEU A 300 -19.55 9.91 -3.43
N SER A 301 -20.78 10.32 -3.22
CA SER A 301 -21.44 10.26 -1.93
C SER A 301 -22.89 9.82 -2.08
N GLY A 302 -23.49 9.41 -0.98
CA GLY A 302 -24.91 9.08 -0.91
C GLY A 302 -25.30 7.84 -1.74
N GLN A 303 -26.45 7.91 -2.41
CA GLN A 303 -27.09 6.78 -3.07
C GLN A 303 -26.23 6.06 -4.13
N SER A 304 -25.35 6.77 -4.82
CA SER A 304 -24.50 6.16 -5.86
C SER A 304 -23.45 5.22 -5.26
N VAL A 305 -22.83 5.61 -4.15
CA VAL A 305 -21.88 4.76 -3.43
C VAL A 305 -22.60 3.59 -2.79
N GLU A 306 -23.76 3.84 -2.15
CA GLU A 306 -24.54 2.80 -1.48
C GLU A 306 -24.94 1.69 -2.44
N LYS A 307 -25.38 2.01 -3.66
CA LYS A 307 -25.72 1.01 -4.70
C LYS A 307 -24.52 0.13 -5.07
N LEU A 308 -23.32 0.73 -5.24
CA LEU A 308 -22.12 -0.01 -5.60
C LEU A 308 -21.63 -0.91 -4.45
N VAL A 309 -21.70 -0.42 -3.21
CA VAL A 309 -21.42 -1.21 -2.01
C VAL A 309 -22.41 -2.36 -1.89
N GLN A 310 -23.69 -2.11 -2.11
CA GLN A 310 -24.74 -3.15 -2.05
C GLN A 310 -24.52 -4.26 -3.09
N ILE A 311 -23.99 -3.94 -4.28
CA ILE A 311 -23.62 -4.95 -5.28
C ILE A 311 -22.53 -5.88 -4.72
N SER A 312 -21.50 -5.31 -4.07
CA SER A 312 -20.43 -6.09 -3.42
C SER A 312 -20.97 -6.96 -2.27
N GLU A 313 -21.83 -6.42 -1.42
CA GLU A 313 -22.46 -7.14 -0.30
C GLU A 313 -23.36 -8.27 -0.81
N THR A 314 -24.18 -8.02 -1.83
CA THR A 314 -25.05 -9.04 -2.44
C THR A 314 -24.24 -10.20 -3.02
N ALA A 315 -23.07 -9.95 -3.61
CA ALA A 315 -22.20 -11.00 -4.10
C ALA A 315 -21.70 -11.90 -2.93
N ARG A 316 -21.33 -11.28 -1.80
CA ARG A 316 -20.92 -12.00 -0.57
C ARG A 316 -22.07 -12.84 0.01
N GLU A 317 -23.25 -12.24 0.15
CA GLU A 317 -24.44 -12.91 0.70
C GLU A 317 -24.83 -14.14 -0.13
N LYS A 318 -24.84 -14.01 -1.46
CA LYS A 318 -25.17 -15.12 -2.35
C LYS A 318 -24.17 -16.28 -2.28
N ALA A 319 -22.90 -15.98 -2.01
CA ALA A 319 -21.86 -16.98 -1.93
C ALA A 319 -21.73 -17.62 -0.54
N GLN A 320 -22.26 -16.99 0.51
CA GLN A 320 -22.14 -17.47 1.89
C GLN A 320 -22.65 -18.89 2.08
N PRO A 321 -23.83 -19.30 1.58
CA PRO A 321 -24.31 -20.69 1.72
C PRO A 321 -23.40 -21.72 1.03
N MET A 322 -22.78 -21.33 -0.10
CA MET A 322 -21.82 -22.19 -0.80
C MET A 322 -20.52 -22.36 -0.02
N MET A 323 -20.05 -21.28 0.64
CA MET A 323 -18.86 -21.32 1.48
C MET A 323 -19.06 -22.14 2.75
N GLU A 324 -20.23 -22.04 3.38
CA GLU A 324 -20.59 -22.85 4.55
C GLU A 324 -20.64 -24.34 4.17
N ARG A 325 -21.29 -24.69 3.08
CA ARG A 325 -21.33 -26.05 2.56
C ARG A 325 -19.95 -26.59 2.19
N ALA A 326 -19.06 -25.76 1.64
CA ALA A 326 -17.69 -26.15 1.36
C ALA A 326 -16.86 -26.35 2.63
N LYS A 327 -17.12 -25.59 3.70
CA LYS A 327 -16.51 -25.80 5.02
C LYS A 327 -16.96 -27.11 5.67
N GLU A 328 -18.27 -27.41 5.59
CA GLU A 328 -18.83 -28.68 6.11
C GLU A 328 -18.22 -29.88 5.39
N LEU A 329 -18.21 -29.87 4.05
CA LEU A 329 -17.62 -30.94 3.25
C LEU A 329 -16.11 -31.08 3.47
N GLY A 330 -15.40 -29.96 3.62
CA GLY A 330 -13.98 -29.95 3.95
C GLY A 330 -13.69 -30.46 5.37
N GLY A 331 -14.55 -30.15 6.33
CA GLY A 331 -14.52 -30.66 7.70
C GLY A 331 -14.69 -32.17 7.73
N GLU A 332 -15.72 -32.70 7.07
CA GLU A 332 -15.97 -34.14 6.96
C GLU A 332 -14.81 -34.90 6.26
N ALA A 333 -14.24 -34.31 5.20
CA ALA A 333 -13.11 -34.92 4.51
C ALA A 333 -11.84 -34.96 5.39
N MET A 334 -11.62 -33.92 6.19
CA MET A 334 -10.49 -33.83 7.11
C MET A 334 -10.64 -34.81 8.30
N GLU A 335 -11.86 -34.98 8.80
CA GLU A 335 -12.16 -35.95 9.84
C GLU A 335 -11.98 -37.39 9.36
N LYS A 336 -12.47 -37.72 8.18
CA LYS A 336 -12.23 -39.03 7.52
C LYS A 336 -10.73 -39.29 7.26
N ALA A 337 -9.99 -38.27 6.86
CA ALA A 337 -8.53 -38.39 6.68
C ALA A 337 -7.80 -38.63 8.02
N ARG A 338 -8.25 -37.99 9.09
CA ARG A 338 -7.71 -38.17 10.44
C ARG A 338 -8.00 -39.60 10.97
N GLU A 339 -9.25 -40.07 10.80
CA GLU A 339 -9.60 -41.43 11.16
C GLU A 339 -8.81 -42.49 10.38
N ALA A 340 -8.62 -42.26 9.06
CA ALA A 340 -7.81 -43.14 8.23
C ALA A 340 -6.30 -43.16 8.70
N ALA A 341 -5.78 -41.99 9.07
CA ALA A 341 -4.42 -41.90 9.59
C ALA A 341 -4.24 -42.61 10.95
N GLU A 342 -5.22 -42.50 11.84
CA GLU A 342 -5.22 -43.21 13.13
C GLU A 342 -5.31 -44.73 12.92
N LYS A 343 -6.22 -45.23 12.05
CA LYS A 343 -6.29 -46.64 11.70
C LYS A 343 -5.00 -47.21 11.09
N ALA A 344 -4.33 -46.37 10.26
CA ALA A 344 -3.05 -46.75 9.68
C ALA A 344 -1.95 -46.86 10.73
N LYS A 345 -1.92 -45.93 11.72
CA LYS A 345 -0.99 -45.98 12.85
C LYS A 345 -1.23 -47.21 13.73
N GLU A 346 -2.45 -47.54 14.01
CA GLU A 346 -2.84 -48.71 14.81
C GLU A 346 -2.48 -50.03 14.10
N ALA A 347 -2.71 -50.10 12.78
CA ALA A 347 -2.28 -51.22 11.96
C ALA A 347 -0.75 -51.42 11.92
N ALA A 348 0.00 -50.29 11.82
CA ALA A 348 1.46 -50.31 11.87
C ALA A 348 1.99 -50.76 13.24
N LYS A 349 1.36 -50.32 14.34
CA LYS A 349 1.71 -50.75 15.70
C LYS A 349 1.47 -52.22 15.88
N LYS A 350 0.36 -52.79 15.38
CA LYS A 350 0.02 -54.21 15.43
C LYS A 350 0.96 -55.09 14.59
N ALA A 351 1.47 -54.56 13.48
CA ALA A 351 2.44 -55.24 12.63
C ALA A 351 3.87 -55.26 13.23
N MET A 352 4.16 -54.35 14.19
CA MET A 352 5.42 -54.26 14.90
C MET A 352 5.45 -55.08 16.23
N GLU A 353 4.34 -55.66 16.69
CA GLU A 353 4.31 -56.57 17.85
C GLU A 353 5.04 -57.83 17.47
N PRO A 354 6.07 -58.26 18.25
CA PRO A 354 6.81 -59.48 17.96
C PRO A 354 5.90 -60.68 18.12
N THR A 355 5.83 -61.52 17.09
CA THR A 355 5.13 -62.81 17.12
C THR A 355 5.67 -63.65 18.30
N PRO A 356 4.82 -64.19 19.19
CA PRO A 356 5.27 -65.02 20.28
C PRO A 356 6.04 -66.24 19.70
N THR A 357 7.34 -66.34 20.06
CA THR A 357 8.17 -67.50 19.72
C THR A 357 7.64 -68.70 20.50
N GLU A 358 7.14 -69.68 19.77
CA GLU A 358 6.74 -71.00 20.33
C GLU A 358 7.95 -71.63 21.03
N PRO A 359 7.81 -72.13 22.28
CA PRO A 359 8.93 -72.76 22.96
C PRO A 359 9.32 -74.06 22.25
N PRO A 360 10.65 -74.43 22.20
CA PRO A 360 11.11 -75.64 21.54
C PRO A 360 10.53 -76.86 22.25
N LYS A 361 9.99 -77.85 21.52
CA LYS A 361 9.54 -79.15 22.03
C LYS A 361 10.74 -79.88 22.61
N PRO A 362 10.60 -80.49 23.81
CA PRO A 362 11.65 -81.34 24.38
C PRO A 362 11.80 -82.64 23.57
N GLN A 363 13.05 -82.96 23.27
CA GLN A 363 13.47 -84.30 22.74
C GLN A 363 13.42 -85.38 23.80
#